data_681e2fd8bcc578f8742c86d766eaa123
#
_entry.id   681e2fd8bcc578f8742c86d766eaa123
#
_cell.length_a   1.000
_cell.length_b   1.000
_cell.length_c   1.000
_cell.angle_alpha   90.00
_cell.angle_beta   90.00
_cell.angle_gamma   90.00
#
_symmetry.space_group_name_H-M   'P 1'
#
loop_
_entity.id
_entity.type
_entity.pdbx_description
1 polymer ?
#
loop_
_entity_poly.entity_id
_entity_poly.type
_entity_poly.pdbx_seq_one_letter_code
_entity_poly.pdbx_strand_id
1 'polypeptide(L)'
;MSYSFLISTIFIIGFVGFILQKDNIIMMLICTEIMLLASCSNFILGSVIHNDVSGFIFVLFCLTIGAAESSFGLALILKLGRKNNTVSVNLTKK
;
A
#
# COMPACT_ATOMS: atom_id res chain seq x y z
N MET A 1 1.50 -17.83 -14.84
CA MET A 1 1.37 -16.76 -15.80
C MET A 1 0.20 -15.86 -15.49
N SER A 2 -1.00 -16.44 -15.37
CA SER A 2 -2.18 -15.61 -15.09
C SER A 2 -2.08 -14.92 -13.73
N TYR A 3 -1.41 -15.53 -12.77
CA TYR A 3 -1.23 -14.91 -11.47
C TYR A 3 -0.37 -13.67 -11.56
N SER A 4 0.69 -13.77 -12.35
CA SER A 4 1.58 -12.63 -12.54
C SER A 4 0.86 -11.48 -13.20
N PHE A 5 0.05 -11.78 -14.18
CA PHE A 5 -0.75 -10.77 -14.86
C PHE A 5 -1.73 -10.11 -13.90
N LEU A 6 -2.37 -10.92 -13.06
CA LEU A 6 -3.33 -10.42 -12.09
C LEU A 6 -2.65 -9.48 -11.09
N ILE A 7 -1.49 -9.88 -10.60
CA ILE A 7 -0.75 -9.09 -9.64
C ILE A 7 -0.33 -7.75 -10.24
N SER A 8 0.14 -7.79 -11.49
CA SER A 8 0.52 -6.56 -12.18
C SER A 8 -0.67 -5.62 -12.34
N THR A 9 -1.83 -6.19 -12.64
CA THR A 9 -3.05 -5.39 -12.77
C THR A 9 -3.40 -4.70 -11.46
N ILE A 10 -3.29 -5.41 -10.36
CA ILE A 10 -3.58 -4.84 -9.05
C ILE A 10 -2.62 -3.70 -8.74
N PHE A 11 -1.35 -3.88 -9.07
CA PHE A 11 -0.36 -2.84 -8.85
C PHE A 11 -0.67 -1.59 -9.66
N ILE A 12 -1.05 -1.78 -10.91
CA ILE A 12 -1.37 -0.65 -11.78
C ILE A 12 -2.60 0.07 -11.28
N ILE A 13 -3.60 -0.67 -10.83
CA ILE A 13 -4.81 -0.07 -10.28
C ILE A 13 -4.48 0.79 -9.07
N GLY A 14 -3.62 0.28 -8.20
CA GLY A 14 -3.20 1.06 -7.04
C GLY A 14 -2.46 2.32 -7.44
N PHE A 15 -1.59 2.20 -8.41
CA PHE A 15 -0.81 3.34 -8.87
C PHE A 15 -1.69 4.41 -9.49
N VAL A 16 -2.62 4.00 -10.34
CA VAL A 16 -3.54 4.95 -10.96
C VAL A 16 -4.41 5.60 -9.90
N GLY A 17 -4.90 4.82 -8.96
CA GLY A 17 -5.70 5.37 -7.88
C GLY A 17 -4.92 6.37 -7.04
N PHE A 18 -3.65 6.10 -6.82
CA PHE A 18 -2.80 7.00 -6.08
C PHE A 18 -2.72 8.37 -6.75
N ILE A 19 -2.52 8.35 -8.05
CA ILE A 19 -2.41 9.59 -8.81
C ILE A 19 -3.74 10.34 -8.88
N LEU A 20 -4.82 9.61 -9.12
CA LEU A 20 -6.12 10.24 -9.27
C LEU A 20 -6.65 10.80 -7.96
N GLN A 21 -6.28 10.21 -6.85
CA GLN A 21 -6.78 10.61 -5.54
C GLN A 21 -5.74 11.34 -4.73
N LYS A 22 -4.86 12.05 -5.38
CA LYS A 22 -3.76 12.70 -4.66
C LYS A 22 -4.22 13.80 -3.73
N ASP A 23 -5.45 14.25 -3.87
CA ASP A 23 -6.00 15.25 -2.97
C ASP A 23 -6.63 14.62 -1.73
N ASN A 24 -6.68 13.31 -1.69
CA ASN A 24 -7.28 12.58 -0.61
C ASN A 24 -6.23 11.74 0.07
N ILE A 25 -5.78 12.18 1.23
CA ILE A 25 -4.67 11.53 1.93
C ILE A 25 -5.03 10.10 2.31
N ILE A 26 -6.26 9.88 2.76
CA ILE A 26 -6.66 8.54 3.16
C ILE A 26 -6.66 7.59 1.98
N MET A 27 -7.16 8.04 0.85
CA MET A 27 -7.17 7.21 -0.35
C MET A 27 -5.77 6.94 -0.86
N MET A 28 -4.90 7.92 -0.76
CA MET A 28 -3.51 7.71 -1.14
C MET A 28 -2.85 6.63 -0.29
N LEU A 29 -3.17 6.64 1.00
CA LEU A 29 -2.65 5.63 1.90
C LEU A 29 -3.14 4.25 1.52
N ILE A 30 -4.42 4.13 1.22
CA ILE A 30 -5.01 2.86 0.82
C ILE A 30 -4.38 2.37 -0.49
N CYS A 31 -4.18 3.26 -1.44
CA CYS A 31 -3.58 2.88 -2.72
C CYS A 31 -2.15 2.40 -2.55
N THR A 32 -1.41 3.04 -1.65
CA THR A 32 -0.06 2.61 -1.35
C THR A 32 -0.05 1.20 -0.78
N GLU A 33 -1.01 0.91 0.09
CA GLU A 33 -1.13 -0.44 0.66
C GLU A 33 -1.44 -1.47 -0.41
N ILE A 34 -2.29 -1.11 -1.36
CA ILE A 34 -2.62 -2.02 -2.45
C ILE A 34 -1.38 -2.31 -3.28
N MET A 35 -0.59 -1.30 -3.57
CA MET A 35 0.65 -1.49 -4.33
C MET A 35 1.62 -2.38 -3.57
N LEU A 36 1.71 -2.19 -2.26
CA LEU A 36 2.58 -3.01 -1.44
C LEU A 36 2.12 -4.46 -1.43
N LEU A 37 0.82 -4.66 -1.34
CA LEU A 37 0.25 -6.00 -1.36
C LEU A 37 0.59 -6.71 -2.67
N ALA A 38 0.49 -6.00 -3.78
CA ALA A 38 0.80 -6.58 -5.08
C ALA A 38 2.27 -6.97 -5.16
N SER A 39 3.15 -6.13 -4.65
CA SER A 39 4.58 -6.43 -4.65
C SER A 39 4.89 -7.65 -3.79
N CYS A 40 4.27 -7.74 -2.62
CA CYS A 40 4.47 -8.90 -1.76
C CYS A 40 3.98 -10.17 -2.43
N SER A 41 2.86 -10.09 -3.12
CA SER A 41 2.33 -11.25 -3.84
C SER A 41 3.29 -11.70 -4.93
N ASN A 42 3.95 -10.76 -5.59
CA ASN A 42 4.93 -11.09 -6.61
C ASN A 42 6.10 -11.87 -6.02
N PHE A 43 6.58 -11.47 -4.86
CA PHE A 43 7.67 -12.17 -4.21
C PHE A 43 7.27 -13.57 -3.80
N ILE A 44 6.05 -13.72 -3.31
CA ILE A 44 5.55 -15.03 -2.92
C ILE A 44 5.46 -15.94 -4.15
N LEU A 45 4.94 -15.40 -5.24
CA LEU A 45 4.83 -16.17 -6.47
C LEU A 45 6.19 -16.62 -6.97
N GLY A 46 7.17 -15.72 -6.91
CA GLY A 46 8.52 -16.06 -7.30
C GLY A 46 9.12 -17.15 -6.45
N SER A 47 8.89 -17.08 -5.15
CA SER A 47 9.38 -18.12 -4.24
C SER A 47 8.80 -19.47 -4.57
N VAL A 48 7.51 -19.52 -4.83
CA VAL A 48 6.84 -20.80 -5.14
C VAL A 48 7.35 -21.35 -6.46
N ILE A 49 7.49 -20.51 -7.46
CA ILE A 49 7.93 -20.96 -8.79
C ILE A 49 9.37 -21.48 -8.75
N HIS A 50 10.23 -20.79 -8.02
CA HIS A 50 11.64 -21.14 -8.00
C HIS A 50 12.02 -22.05 -6.86
N ASN A 51 11.06 -22.46 -6.04
CA ASN A 51 11.33 -23.33 -4.91
C ASN A 51 12.38 -22.71 -3.98
N ASP A 52 12.27 -21.43 -3.75
CA ASP A 52 13.26 -20.67 -2.97
C ASP A 52 12.53 -19.91 -1.87
N VAL A 53 13.14 -19.88 -0.68
CA VAL A 53 12.54 -19.17 0.45
C VAL A 53 12.91 -17.70 0.50
N SER A 54 13.79 -17.26 -0.40
CA SER A 54 14.23 -15.87 -0.38
C SER A 54 13.07 -14.90 -0.52
N GLY A 55 12.11 -15.24 -1.38
CA GLY A 55 10.96 -14.37 -1.58
C GLY A 55 10.12 -14.20 -0.34
N PHE A 56 9.98 -15.27 0.43
CA PHE A 56 9.23 -15.21 1.68
C PHE A 56 9.92 -14.31 2.68
N ILE A 57 11.24 -14.32 2.70
CA ILE A 57 11.98 -13.44 3.59
C ILE A 57 11.77 -11.98 3.20
N PHE A 58 11.80 -11.69 1.92
CA PHE A 58 11.54 -10.34 1.45
C PHE A 58 10.12 -9.90 1.77
N VAL A 59 9.17 -10.84 1.73
CA VAL A 59 7.79 -10.52 2.09
C VAL A 59 7.70 -10.10 3.54
N LEU A 60 8.45 -10.75 4.41
CA LEU A 60 8.46 -10.36 5.82
C LEU A 60 8.93 -8.92 5.99
N PHE A 61 9.96 -8.54 5.25
CA PHE A 61 10.43 -7.16 5.28
C PHE A 61 9.38 -6.21 4.73
N CYS A 62 8.73 -6.60 3.63
CA CYS A 62 7.70 -5.76 3.04
C CYS A 62 6.53 -5.54 3.99
N LEU A 63 6.13 -6.60 4.68
CA LEU A 63 5.03 -6.50 5.64
C LEU A 63 5.40 -5.59 6.80
N THR A 64 6.64 -5.68 7.25
CA THR A 64 7.10 -4.83 8.33
C THR A 64 7.09 -3.36 7.90
N ILE A 65 7.58 -3.10 6.71
CA ILE A 65 7.58 -1.74 6.18
C ILE A 65 6.16 -1.23 6.01
N GLY A 66 5.28 -2.08 5.51
CA GLY A 66 3.88 -1.70 5.33
C GLY A 66 3.21 -1.37 6.65
N ALA A 67 3.47 -2.15 7.67
CA ALA A 67 2.90 -1.91 8.98
C ALA A 67 3.40 -0.59 9.55
N ALA A 68 4.69 -0.33 9.42
CA ALA A 68 5.27 0.91 9.91
C ALA A 68 4.71 2.11 9.15
N GLU A 69 4.58 1.95 7.85
CA GLU A 69 4.05 3.03 7.01
C GLU A 69 2.60 3.33 7.34
N SER A 70 1.80 2.30 7.56
CA SER A 70 0.40 2.49 7.91
C SER A 70 0.26 3.17 9.26
N SER A 71 1.05 2.75 10.23
CA SER A 71 1.00 3.35 11.56
C SER A 71 1.41 4.81 11.51
N PHE A 72 2.49 5.09 10.79
CA PHE A 72 2.97 6.46 10.66
C PHE A 72 1.96 7.34 9.93
N GLY A 73 1.39 6.83 8.86
CA GLY A 73 0.40 7.57 8.11
C GLY A 73 -0.84 7.85 8.91
N LEU A 74 -1.30 6.86 9.67
CA LEU A 74 -2.48 7.02 10.49
C LEU A 74 -2.23 8.05 11.59
N ALA A 75 -1.05 7.99 12.19
CA ALA A 75 -0.70 8.96 13.22
C ALA A 75 -0.67 10.37 12.67
N LEU A 76 -0.13 10.52 11.47
CA LEU A 76 -0.08 11.82 10.81
C LEU A 76 -1.48 12.36 10.55
N ILE A 77 -2.36 11.50 10.06
CA ILE A 77 -3.72 11.89 9.75
C ILE A 77 -4.43 12.35 11.01
N LEU A 78 -4.27 11.62 12.10
CA LEU A 78 -4.88 11.99 13.36
C LEU A 78 -4.33 13.30 13.89
N LYS A 79 -3.03 13.50 13.75
CA LYS A 79 -2.43 14.72 14.24
C LYS A 79 -2.92 15.93 13.46
N LEU A 80 -2.98 15.80 12.15
CA LEU A 80 -3.48 16.89 11.32
C LEU A 80 -4.95 17.18 11.59
N GLY A 81 -5.73 16.11 11.75
CA GLY A 81 -7.14 16.28 12.03
C GLY A 81 -7.37 16.95 13.36
N ARG A 82 -6.58 16.60 14.36
CA ARG A 82 -6.70 17.20 15.68
C ARG A 82 -6.34 18.68 15.64
N LYS A 83 -5.29 18.99 14.89
CA LYS A 83 -4.86 20.37 14.78
C LYS A 83 -5.91 21.23 14.10
N ASN A 84 -6.53 20.70 13.09
CA ASN A 84 -7.53 21.44 12.32
C ASN A 84 -8.95 21.23 12.84
N ASN A 85 -9.10 20.37 13.83
CA ASN A 85 -10.40 20.09 14.41
C ASN A 85 -11.38 19.45 13.45
N THR A 86 -10.88 18.92 12.35
CA THR A 86 -11.71 18.23 11.38
C THR A 86 -10.87 17.16 10.72
N VAL A 87 -11.17 15.91 11.02
CA VAL A 87 -10.35 14.82 10.50
C VAL A 87 -10.72 14.43 9.08
N SER A 88 -11.98 14.08 8.88
CA SER A 88 -12.38 13.53 7.61
C SER A 88 -12.49 14.60 6.53
N VAL A 89 -13.05 15.74 6.88
CA VAL A 89 -13.32 16.77 5.87
C VAL A 89 -12.03 17.33 5.28
N ASN A 90 -11.14 17.77 6.14
CA ASN A 90 -9.91 18.41 5.65
C ASN A 90 -8.98 17.44 4.96
N LEU A 91 -8.92 16.20 5.43
CA LEU A 91 -7.97 15.24 4.89
C LEU A 91 -8.46 14.57 3.62
N THR A 92 -9.76 14.51 3.45
CA THR A 92 -10.29 13.87 2.25
C THR A 92 -10.62 14.86 1.15
N LYS A 93 -10.82 16.08 1.50
CA LYS A 93 -11.18 17.08 0.51
C LYS A 93 -10.00 17.85 0.01
N LYS A 94 -9.19 18.19 0.85
CA LYS A 94 -8.08 18.97 0.49
C LYS A 94 -8.16 19.56 -0.91
#